data_caf1a7f2884f8709db6b40be0208751f
#
_entry.id   caf1a7f2884f8709db6b40be0208751f
#
_cell.length_a   1.000
_cell.length_b   1.000
_cell.length_c   1.000
_cell.angle_alpha   90.00
_cell.angle_beta   90.00
_cell.angle_gamma   90.00
#
_symmetry.space_group_name_H-M   'P 1'
#
loop_
_entity.id
_entity.type
_entity.pdbx_description
1 polymer ?
#
loop_
_entity_poly.entity_id
_entity_poly.type
_entity_poly.pdbx_seq_one_letter_code
_entity_poly.pdbx_strand_id
1 'polypeptide(L)' 'MSTTVFDVLKSKIEADMSSATEFLGNGGAKDFAQYKEITGMLRGLISCLNHVNDLSRNYLDDDDND' A
#
# COMPACT_ATOMS: atom_id res chain seq x y z
N MET A 1 -22.19 5.54 -4.17
CA MET A 1 -20.85 6.08 -4.38
C MET A 1 -20.05 5.20 -5.29
N SER A 2 -19.44 5.75 -6.31
CA SER A 2 -18.69 4.91 -7.23
C SER A 2 -17.27 4.65 -6.72
N THR A 3 -16.83 3.44 -6.97
CA THR A 3 -15.47 3.04 -6.66
C THR A 3 -14.59 3.42 -7.85
N THR A 4 -13.49 4.11 -7.57
CA THR A 4 -12.57 4.51 -8.62
C THR A 4 -11.46 3.47 -8.77
N VAL A 5 -10.71 3.59 -9.87
CA VAL A 5 -9.55 2.73 -10.07
C VAL A 5 -8.53 2.93 -8.94
N PHE A 6 -8.47 4.15 -8.41
CA PHE A 6 -7.59 4.43 -7.27
C PHE A 6 -8.00 3.66 -6.03
N ASP A 7 -9.30 3.56 -5.79
CA ASP A 7 -9.80 2.80 -4.64
C ASP A 7 -9.45 1.32 -4.76
N VAL A 8 -9.60 0.77 -5.94
CA VAL A 8 -9.27 -0.63 -6.18
C VAL A 8 -7.77 -0.87 -5.98
N LEU A 9 -6.94 0.04 -6.51
CA LEU A 9 -5.50 -0.09 -6.37
C LEU A 9 -5.07 0.01 -4.91
N LYS A 10 -5.64 0.94 -4.17
CA LYS A 10 -5.34 1.07 -2.75
C LYS A 10 -5.70 -0.20 -1.98
N SER A 11 -6.86 -0.78 -2.28
CA SER A 11 -7.27 -2.02 -1.63
C SER A 11 -6.29 -3.15 -1.88
N LYS A 12 -5.78 -3.25 -3.11
CA LYS A 12 -4.82 -4.28 -3.45
C LYS A 12 -3.51 -4.09 -2.72
N ILE A 13 -3.03 -2.85 -2.64
CA ILE A 13 -1.80 -2.54 -1.92
C ILE A 13 -1.96 -2.84 -0.43
N GLU A 14 -3.10 -2.45 0.13
CA GLU A 14 -3.37 -2.69 1.55
C GLU A 14 -3.47 -4.18 1.86
N ALA A 15 -4.01 -4.96 0.93
CA ALA A 15 -4.06 -6.40 1.10
C ALA A 15 -2.65 -7.00 1.14
N ASP A 16 -1.77 -6.53 0.27
CA ASP A 16 -0.38 -6.98 0.26
C ASP A 16 0.33 -6.60 1.56
N MET A 17 0.10 -5.38 2.05
CA MET A 17 0.67 -4.93 3.31
C MET A 17 0.17 -5.79 4.47
N SER A 18 -1.11 -6.09 4.47
CA SER A 18 -1.71 -6.90 5.51
C SER A 18 -1.12 -8.30 5.54
N SER A 19 -0.93 -8.89 4.36
CA SER A 19 -0.34 -10.22 4.25
C SER A 19 1.09 -10.25 4.77
N ALA A 20 1.87 -9.24 4.43
CA ALA A 20 3.26 -9.16 4.88
C ALA A 20 3.33 -8.95 6.39
N THR A 21 2.47 -8.09 6.92
CA THR A 21 2.41 -7.82 8.34
C THR A 21 2.02 -9.08 9.13
N GLU A 22 1.04 -9.80 8.60
CA GLU A 22 0.58 -11.05 9.22
C GLU A 22 1.69 -12.10 9.22
N PHE A 23 2.43 -12.18 8.11
CA PHE A 23 3.55 -13.11 8.01
C PHE A 23 4.59 -12.84 9.09
N LEU A 24 4.94 -11.57 9.30
CA LEU A 24 5.89 -11.19 10.33
C LEU A 24 5.33 -11.45 11.72
N GLY A 25 4.05 -11.13 11.93
CA GLY A 25 3.40 -11.30 13.22
C GLY A 25 3.30 -12.75 13.63
N ASN A 26 3.25 -13.66 12.67
CA ASN A 26 3.16 -15.09 12.93
C ASN A 26 4.53 -15.76 13.01
N GLY A 27 5.60 -14.97 13.04
CA GLY A 27 6.94 -15.51 13.13
C GLY A 27 7.43 -16.13 11.84
N GLY A 28 6.94 -15.62 10.70
CA GLY A 28 7.31 -16.17 9.41
C GLY A 28 8.75 -15.90 9.01
N ALA A 29 9.32 -14.79 9.50
CA ALA A 29 10.71 -14.47 9.18
C ALA A 29 11.63 -15.38 9.96
N LYS A 30 12.49 -16.10 9.23
CA LYS A 30 13.36 -17.11 9.84
C LYS A 30 14.65 -16.53 10.37
N ASP A 31 15.08 -15.40 9.83
CA ASP A 31 16.28 -14.75 10.27
C ASP A 31 16.17 -13.25 10.04
N PHE A 32 17.19 -12.52 10.46
CA PHE A 32 17.18 -11.07 10.38
C PHE A 32 17.17 -10.58 8.93
N ALA A 33 17.87 -11.27 8.05
CA ALA A 33 17.90 -10.88 6.64
C ALA A 33 16.51 -10.95 6.03
N GLN A 34 15.77 -12.01 6.31
CA GLN A 34 14.40 -12.14 5.80
C GLN A 34 13.49 -11.10 6.41
N TYR A 35 13.66 -10.82 7.71
CA TYR A 35 12.90 -9.78 8.37
C TYR A 35 13.12 -8.42 7.69
N LYS A 36 14.38 -8.09 7.40
CA LYS A 36 14.70 -6.82 6.74
C LYS A 36 14.14 -6.76 5.32
N GLU A 37 14.15 -7.87 4.62
CA GLU A 37 13.61 -7.95 3.28
C GLU A 37 12.12 -7.61 3.28
N ILE A 38 11.38 -8.21 4.21
CA ILE A 38 9.94 -8.00 4.27
C ILE A 38 9.60 -6.59 4.76
N THR A 39 10.37 -6.07 5.72
CA THR A 39 10.12 -4.69 6.16
C THR A 39 10.45 -3.69 5.05
N GLY A 40 11.46 -3.99 4.22
CA GLY A 40 11.77 -3.17 3.07
C GLY A 40 10.63 -3.18 2.06
N MET A 41 10.04 -4.36 1.84
CA MET A 41 8.88 -4.47 0.96
C MET A 41 7.70 -3.66 1.50
N LEU A 42 7.47 -3.71 2.82
CA LEU A 42 6.40 -2.93 3.44
C LEU A 42 6.62 -1.44 3.25
N ARG A 43 7.86 -0.98 3.39
CA ARG A 43 8.16 0.44 3.17
C ARG A 43 7.87 0.84 1.73
N GLY A 44 8.22 -0.03 0.79
CA GLY A 44 7.92 0.22 -0.62
C GLY A 44 6.43 0.30 -0.87
N LEU A 45 5.66 -0.60 -0.25
CA LEU A 45 4.20 -0.59 -0.40
C LEU A 45 3.59 0.66 0.21
N ILE A 46 4.09 1.10 1.37
CA ILE A 46 3.62 2.33 1.98
C ILE A 46 3.91 3.53 1.07
N SER A 47 5.09 3.57 0.49
CA SER A 47 5.45 4.64 -0.43
C SER A 47 4.51 4.64 -1.64
N CYS A 48 4.23 3.47 -2.20
CA CYS A 48 3.31 3.34 -3.33
C CYS A 48 1.91 3.81 -2.94
N LEU A 49 1.46 3.45 -1.75
CA LEU A 49 0.15 3.87 -1.28
C LEU A 49 0.06 5.39 -1.18
N ASN A 50 1.13 6.02 -0.68
CA ASN A 50 1.17 7.47 -0.61
C ASN A 50 1.12 8.10 -2.00
N HIS A 51 1.82 7.51 -2.97
CA HIS A 51 1.76 8.01 -4.35
C HIS A 51 0.36 7.90 -4.93
N VAL A 52 -0.30 6.78 -4.67
CA VAL A 52 -1.66 6.59 -5.17
C VAL A 52 -2.61 7.60 -4.53
N ASN A 53 -2.45 7.84 -3.23
CA ASN A 53 -3.28 8.83 -2.53
C ASN A 53 -3.07 10.22 -3.11
N ASP A 54 -1.82 10.59 -3.38
CA ASP A 54 -1.52 11.88 -3.97
C ASP A 54 -2.12 12.03 -5.35
N LEU A 55 -1.98 11.00 -6.18
CA LEU A 55 -2.55 11.03 -7.52
C LEU A 55 -4.06 11.12 -7.47
N SER A 56 -4.67 10.35 -6.59
CA SER A 56 -6.12 10.35 -6.45
C SER A 56 -6.63 11.72 -6.03
N ARG A 57 -5.97 12.31 -5.05
CA ARG A 57 -6.38 13.62 -4.56
C ARG A 57 -6.21 14.69 -5.63
N ASN A 58 -5.07 14.72 -6.28
CA ASN A 58 -4.80 15.74 -7.29
C ASN A 58 -5.73 15.61 -8.48
N TYR A 59 -5.96 14.38 -8.90
CA TYR A 59 -6.82 14.12 -10.04
C TYR A 59 -8.26 14.54 -9.75
N LEU A 60 -8.77 14.16 -8.58
CA LEU A 60 -10.16 14.46 -8.22
C LEU A 60 -10.35 15.95 -7.92
N ASP A 61 -9.35 16.58 -7.31
CA ASP A 61 -9.40 18.01 -7.02
C ASP A 61 -9.43 18.82 -8.32
N ASP A 62 -8.65 18.40 -9.32
CA ASP A 62 -8.65 19.07 -10.62
C ASP A 62 -10.04 19.03 -11.25
N ASP A 63 -10.71 17.90 -11.13
CA ASP A 63 -12.07 17.77 -11.64
C ASP A 63 -13.03 18.71 -10.91
N ASP A 64 -12.85 18.83 -9.60
CA ASP A 64 -13.72 19.67 -8.79
C ASP A 64 -13.52 21.15 -9.08
N ASN A 65 -12.35 21.54 -9.50
CA ASN A 65 -12.03 22.95 -9.75
C ASN A 65 -12.53 23.44 -11.11
N ASP A 66 -12.92 22.55 -11.95
CA ASP A 66 -13.53 22.93 -13.22
C ASP A 66 -14.98 23.28 -13.07
#